data_a9b4df79795047c1670c07d86a0b819a
#
_entry.id   a9b4df79795047c1670c07d86a0b819a
#
_cell.length_a   1.000
_cell.length_b   1.000
_cell.length_c   1.000
_cell.angle_alpha   90.00
_cell.angle_beta   90.00
_cell.angle_gamma   90.00
#
_symmetry.space_group_name_H-M   'P 1'
#
loop_
_entity.id
_entity.type
_entity.pdbx_description
1 polymer ?
#
loop_
_entity_poly.entity_id
_entity_poly.type
_entity_poly.pdbx_seq_one_letter_code
_entity_poly.pdbx_strand_id
1 'polypeptide(L)'
;MLFRSLNRYAGVNPANGEQLWYDKNGNVTNEFRESDKVMTGKTYDAPWMGGFGTSFRWKGLQLSAQFSWIGTRYVINNDRYFEESGVTFGTAYNQSNRLLYDRWKQPGDITDIPRWGEVTQLDDRFLENASFLRLKNLSLSYSLPQSLLRKTNFFSMVRIYGQAQNLFTVTGFNGLDPEVSSNIYQAQYPASRQFTLGVELQF
;
A
#
# COMPACT_ATOMS: atom_id res chain seq x y z
N MET A 1 -13.22 6.22 -15.36
CA MET A 1 -12.75 6.52 -13.99
C MET A 1 -13.78 5.99 -13.02
N LEU A 2 -13.52 4.83 -12.42
CA LEU A 2 -14.51 4.08 -11.62
C LEU A 2 -14.87 4.73 -10.28
N PHE A 3 -14.08 5.66 -9.75
CA PHE A 3 -14.35 6.25 -8.44
C PHE A 3 -14.49 7.78 -8.44
N ARG A 4 -14.85 8.34 -9.60
CA ARG A 4 -15.16 9.77 -9.69
C ARG A 4 -16.34 10.14 -8.78
N SER A 5 -17.31 9.22 -8.66
CA SER A 5 -18.44 9.34 -7.74
C SER A 5 -18.75 8.00 -7.10
N LEU A 6 -18.96 8.01 -5.79
CA LEU A 6 -19.30 6.84 -4.96
C LEU A 6 -20.39 7.23 -3.96
N ASN A 7 -21.13 6.23 -3.47
CA ASN A 7 -21.95 6.40 -2.30
C ASN A 7 -21.08 6.61 -1.08
N ARG A 8 -21.47 7.52 -0.20
CA ARG A 8 -20.77 7.75 1.06
C ARG A 8 -21.28 6.77 2.11
N TYR A 9 -20.35 5.97 2.65
CA TYR A 9 -20.66 5.05 3.73
C TYR A 9 -20.80 5.80 5.06
N ALA A 10 -21.88 5.54 5.79
CA ALA A 10 -22.15 6.14 7.09
C ALA A 10 -21.82 5.20 8.27
N GLY A 11 -21.38 3.98 7.97
CA GLY A 11 -21.07 2.97 9.00
C GLY A 11 -22.12 1.89 9.10
N VAL A 12 -22.18 1.27 10.28
CA VAL A 12 -23.14 0.20 10.60
C VAL A 12 -24.12 0.70 11.66
N ASN A 13 -25.38 0.35 11.52
CA ASN A 13 -26.38 0.63 12.53
C ASN A 13 -26.09 -0.18 13.81
N PRO A 14 -25.75 0.46 14.94
CA PRO A 14 -25.39 -0.26 16.17
C PRO A 14 -26.54 -1.11 16.73
N ALA A 15 -27.81 -0.79 16.40
CA ALA A 15 -28.95 -1.49 16.93
C ALA A 15 -29.22 -2.84 16.25
N ASN A 16 -28.94 -2.94 14.93
CA ASN A 16 -29.33 -4.12 14.15
C ASN A 16 -28.26 -4.64 13.19
N GLY A 17 -27.13 -3.94 13.04
CA GLY A 17 -26.02 -4.36 12.19
C GLY A 17 -26.18 -4.12 10.69
N GLU A 18 -27.20 -3.38 10.26
CA GLU A 18 -27.41 -3.01 8.86
C GLU A 18 -26.40 -1.96 8.41
N GLN A 19 -26.04 -1.99 7.12
CA GLN A 19 -25.20 -0.97 6.50
C GLN A 19 -26.00 0.34 6.36
N LEU A 20 -25.29 1.46 6.56
CA LEU A 20 -25.85 2.79 6.43
C LEU A 20 -25.04 3.61 5.42
N TRP A 21 -25.71 4.42 4.65
CA TRP A 21 -25.14 5.37 3.70
C TRP A 21 -25.73 6.76 3.91
N TYR A 22 -25.06 7.76 3.36
CA TYR A 22 -25.63 9.10 3.23
C TYR A 22 -26.32 9.23 1.88
N ASP A 23 -27.55 9.73 1.88
CA ASP A 23 -28.22 10.17 0.67
C ASP A 23 -27.55 11.43 0.08
N LYS A 24 -28.01 11.90 -1.08
CA LYS A 24 -27.52 13.14 -1.72
C LYS A 24 -27.73 14.39 -0.88
N ASN A 25 -28.67 14.38 0.07
CA ASN A 25 -28.97 15.51 0.96
C ASN A 25 -28.18 15.44 2.28
N GLY A 26 -27.44 14.35 2.50
CA GLY A 26 -26.65 14.13 3.72
C GLY A 26 -27.42 13.42 4.84
N ASN A 27 -28.63 12.92 4.60
CA ASN A 27 -29.34 12.12 5.59
C ASN A 27 -28.86 10.68 5.57
N VAL A 28 -28.88 10.02 6.72
CA VAL A 28 -28.51 8.61 6.86
C VAL A 28 -29.68 7.73 6.41
N THR A 29 -29.40 6.72 5.60
CA THR A 29 -30.36 5.74 5.07
C THR A 29 -29.75 4.34 5.04
N ASN A 30 -30.56 3.31 5.14
CA ASN A 30 -30.15 1.92 4.94
C ASN A 30 -30.39 1.43 3.50
N GLU A 31 -30.84 2.31 2.60
CA GLU A 31 -31.04 1.99 1.20
C GLU A 31 -29.85 2.46 0.37
N PHE A 32 -29.20 1.52 -0.34
CA PHE A 32 -28.16 1.83 -1.32
C PHE A 32 -28.80 2.24 -2.64
N ARG A 33 -28.61 3.50 -3.05
CA ARG A 33 -29.16 4.05 -4.29
C ARG A 33 -28.04 4.62 -5.16
N GLU A 34 -28.01 4.23 -6.43
CA GLU A 34 -27.07 4.78 -7.43
C GLU A 34 -27.21 6.31 -7.61
N SER A 35 -28.42 6.85 -7.37
CA SER A 35 -28.69 8.30 -7.45
C SER A 35 -28.03 9.13 -6.34
N ASP A 36 -27.54 8.49 -5.27
CA ASP A 36 -26.96 9.15 -4.10
C ASP A 36 -25.42 9.22 -4.17
N LYS A 37 -24.85 8.79 -5.30
CA LYS A 37 -23.42 8.93 -5.56
C LYS A 37 -23.01 10.40 -5.60
N VAL A 38 -21.99 10.73 -4.87
CA VAL A 38 -21.37 12.07 -4.85
C VAL A 38 -19.95 12.02 -5.38
N MET A 39 -19.50 13.17 -5.90
CA MET A 39 -18.11 13.33 -6.35
C MET A 39 -17.17 13.16 -5.16
N THR A 40 -16.24 12.21 -5.25
CA THR A 40 -15.30 11.93 -4.18
C THR A 40 -14.19 12.99 -4.05
N GLY A 41 -13.91 13.71 -5.12
CA GLY A 41 -12.74 14.61 -5.20
C GLY A 41 -11.40 13.88 -5.16
N LYS A 42 -11.41 12.54 -5.20
CA LYS A 42 -10.23 11.69 -5.13
C LYS A 42 -9.79 11.26 -6.53
N THR A 43 -8.48 11.08 -6.72
CA THR A 43 -7.94 10.69 -8.02
C THR A 43 -6.90 9.59 -7.87
N TYR A 44 -6.83 8.71 -8.88
CA TYR A 44 -5.74 7.77 -9.05
C TYR A 44 -4.50 8.46 -9.61
N ASP A 45 -4.68 9.42 -10.50
CA ASP A 45 -3.57 10.18 -11.10
C ASP A 45 -2.98 11.10 -10.03
N ALA A 46 -1.84 10.69 -9.49
CA ALA A 46 -1.18 11.41 -8.42
C ALA A 46 -0.67 12.77 -8.93
N PRO A 47 -1.12 13.90 -8.38
CA PRO A 47 -0.63 15.22 -8.79
C PRO A 47 0.83 15.44 -8.37
N TRP A 48 1.28 14.71 -7.37
CA TRP A 48 2.62 14.81 -6.80
C TRP A 48 3.30 13.47 -6.79
N MET A 49 4.40 13.34 -7.52
CA MET A 49 5.26 12.17 -7.48
C MET A 49 6.70 12.57 -7.78
N GLY A 50 7.64 11.78 -7.30
CA GLY A 50 9.04 12.05 -7.56
C GLY A 50 9.96 11.04 -6.92
N GLY A 51 11.26 11.34 -7.03
CA GLY A 51 12.30 10.59 -6.37
C GLY A 51 13.43 11.53 -5.95
N PHE A 52 14.15 11.13 -4.94
CA PHE A 52 15.36 11.79 -4.48
C PHE A 52 16.37 10.76 -4.03
N GLY A 53 17.64 11.15 -4.06
CA GLY A 53 18.72 10.27 -3.63
C GLY A 53 19.81 11.05 -2.94
N THR A 54 20.60 10.35 -2.15
CA THR A 54 21.78 10.87 -1.48
C THR A 54 22.92 9.89 -1.59
N SER A 55 24.16 10.40 -1.58
CA SER A 55 25.35 9.59 -1.49
C SER A 55 26.38 10.23 -0.58
N PHE A 56 27.05 9.40 0.22
CA PHE A 56 28.09 9.80 1.13
C PHE A 56 29.35 8.97 0.85
N ARG A 57 30.51 9.62 0.78
CA ARG A 57 31.82 8.97 0.60
C ARG A 57 32.77 9.41 1.67
N TRP A 58 33.46 8.45 2.29
CA TRP A 58 34.47 8.71 3.29
C TRP A 58 35.52 7.57 3.36
N LYS A 59 36.77 7.88 3.12
CA LYS A 59 37.91 6.95 3.25
C LYS A 59 37.67 5.56 2.62
N GLY A 60 37.15 5.51 1.39
CA GLY A 60 36.89 4.26 0.69
C GLY A 60 35.47 3.69 0.94
N LEU A 61 34.77 4.13 1.96
CA LEU A 61 33.38 3.80 2.22
C LEU A 61 32.47 4.66 1.32
N GLN A 62 31.50 4.06 0.69
CA GLN A 62 30.45 4.76 -0.03
C GLN A 62 29.10 4.20 0.38
N LEU A 63 28.21 5.06 0.83
CA LEU A 63 26.78 4.78 1.09
C LEU A 63 25.96 5.58 0.09
N SER A 64 24.97 4.94 -0.55
CA SER A 64 23.98 5.64 -1.37
C SER A 64 22.58 5.11 -1.09
N ALA A 65 21.61 6.01 -1.09
CA ALA A 65 20.20 5.70 -0.89
C ALA A 65 19.38 6.43 -1.95
N GLN A 66 18.37 5.74 -2.51
CA GLN A 66 17.43 6.28 -3.48
C GLN A 66 16.00 6.02 -3.01
N PHE A 67 15.20 7.07 -3.01
CA PHE A 67 13.81 7.05 -2.60
C PHE A 67 12.90 7.38 -3.78
N SER A 68 11.73 6.77 -3.79
CA SER A 68 10.59 7.19 -4.61
C SER A 68 9.39 7.48 -3.72
N TRP A 69 8.56 8.42 -4.14
CA TRP A 69 7.35 8.75 -3.43
C TRP A 69 6.22 9.11 -4.39
N ILE A 70 5.01 8.83 -3.95
CA ILE A 70 3.77 9.25 -4.60
C ILE A 70 2.86 9.83 -3.52
N GLY A 71 2.34 11.03 -3.78
CA GLY A 71 1.43 11.72 -2.88
C GLY A 71 0.05 11.89 -3.49
N THR A 72 -0.98 11.88 -2.63
CA THR A 72 -2.38 12.15 -3.01
C THR A 72 -2.94 11.20 -4.07
N ARG A 73 -2.55 9.92 -4.01
CA ARG A 73 -3.10 8.86 -4.86
C ARG A 73 -4.17 8.09 -4.09
N TYR A 74 -5.29 7.81 -4.76
CA TYR A 74 -6.36 6.97 -4.22
C TYR A 74 -6.65 5.81 -5.16
N VAL A 75 -6.95 4.65 -4.57
CA VAL A 75 -7.31 3.42 -5.31
C VAL A 75 -8.49 2.75 -4.63
N ILE A 76 -9.28 2.01 -5.38
CA ILE A 76 -10.27 1.09 -4.82
C ILE A 76 -9.52 -0.16 -4.35
N ASN A 77 -9.59 -0.46 -3.06
CA ASN A 77 -9.08 -1.72 -2.51
C ASN A 77 -10.11 -2.83 -2.74
N ASN A 78 -9.99 -3.49 -3.87
CA ASN A 78 -10.93 -4.53 -4.29
C ASN A 78 -10.69 -5.85 -3.53
N ASP A 79 -9.48 -6.11 -3.07
CA ASP A 79 -9.20 -7.26 -2.21
C ASP A 79 -9.99 -7.14 -0.90
N ARG A 80 -9.97 -5.98 -0.28
CA ARG A 80 -10.76 -5.69 0.91
C ARG A 80 -12.26 -5.82 0.66
N TYR A 81 -12.75 -5.37 -0.51
CA TYR A 81 -14.15 -5.56 -0.91
C TYR A 81 -14.55 -7.04 -0.93
N PHE A 82 -13.70 -7.92 -1.47
CA PHE A 82 -13.96 -9.37 -1.51
C PHE A 82 -13.78 -10.04 -0.15
N GLU A 83 -12.74 -9.68 0.59
CA GLU A 83 -12.36 -10.31 1.85
C GLU A 83 -13.26 -9.93 3.03
N GLU A 84 -13.94 -8.77 2.97
CA GLU A 84 -14.86 -8.28 3.99
C GLU A 84 -16.33 -8.49 3.61
N SER A 85 -16.63 -9.19 2.50
CA SER A 85 -18.00 -9.28 1.97
C SER A 85 -18.89 -10.33 2.65
N GLY A 86 -18.33 -11.24 3.42
CA GLY A 86 -19.06 -12.23 4.23
C GLY A 86 -20.05 -13.14 3.51
N VAL A 87 -20.95 -12.58 2.73
CA VAL A 87 -22.05 -13.30 2.05
C VAL A 87 -21.78 -13.58 0.60
N THR A 88 -21.31 -12.55 -0.13
CA THR A 88 -21.20 -12.63 -1.60
C THR A 88 -20.13 -13.64 -2.01
N PHE A 89 -19.06 -13.77 -1.21
CA PHE A 89 -17.90 -14.61 -1.52
C PHE A 89 -17.44 -15.47 -0.34
N GLY A 90 -18.14 -15.43 0.79
CA GLY A 90 -17.69 -15.99 2.06
C GLY A 90 -17.43 -17.50 2.08
N THR A 91 -18.02 -18.25 1.14
CA THR A 91 -17.80 -19.71 1.03
C THR A 91 -16.76 -20.10 -0.02
N ALA A 92 -16.38 -19.18 -0.91
CA ALA A 92 -15.52 -19.47 -2.05
C ALA A 92 -14.06 -19.04 -1.82
N TYR A 93 -13.83 -18.04 -0.95
CA TYR A 93 -12.51 -17.44 -0.73
C TYR A 93 -12.19 -17.28 0.75
N ASN A 94 -10.90 -17.23 1.06
CA ASN A 94 -10.44 -16.83 2.39
C ASN A 94 -10.90 -15.42 2.69
N GLN A 95 -11.39 -15.22 3.91
CA GLN A 95 -11.88 -13.93 4.38
C GLN A 95 -10.85 -13.23 5.28
N SER A 96 -10.96 -11.92 5.39
CA SER A 96 -10.13 -11.13 6.29
C SER A 96 -10.42 -11.47 7.75
N ASN A 97 -9.38 -11.42 8.59
CA ASN A 97 -9.52 -11.51 10.04
C ASN A 97 -10.46 -10.44 10.60
N ARG A 98 -10.55 -9.28 9.96
CA ARG A 98 -11.47 -8.20 10.33
C ARG A 98 -12.93 -8.66 10.26
N LEU A 99 -13.31 -9.46 9.25
CA LEU A 99 -14.65 -10.03 9.16
C LEU A 99 -14.97 -10.96 10.35
N LEU A 100 -13.95 -11.65 10.88
CA LEU A 100 -14.14 -12.53 12.04
C LEU A 100 -14.24 -11.74 13.34
N TYR A 101 -13.38 -10.75 13.56
CA TYR A 101 -13.23 -10.07 14.83
C TYR A 101 -13.99 -8.76 14.92
N ASP A 102 -14.02 -7.97 13.86
CA ASP A 102 -14.49 -6.58 13.86
C ASP A 102 -15.92 -6.42 13.33
N ARG A 103 -16.54 -7.45 12.76
CA ARG A 103 -17.93 -7.33 12.27
C ARG A 103 -18.91 -7.11 13.43
N TRP A 104 -20.02 -6.47 13.14
CA TRP A 104 -21.13 -6.34 14.06
C TRP A 104 -21.69 -7.73 14.45
N LYS A 105 -21.86 -7.99 15.76
CA LYS A 105 -22.30 -9.27 16.33
C LYS A 105 -23.53 -9.13 17.22
N GLN A 106 -23.65 -7.98 17.90
CA GLN A 106 -24.74 -7.73 18.85
C GLN A 106 -25.09 -6.24 18.95
N PRO A 107 -26.32 -5.91 19.38
CA PRO A 107 -26.73 -4.52 19.61
C PRO A 107 -25.74 -3.78 20.52
N GLY A 108 -25.34 -2.59 20.07
CA GLY A 108 -24.33 -1.75 20.75
C GLY A 108 -22.94 -1.82 20.16
N ASP A 109 -22.63 -2.79 19.29
CA ASP A 109 -21.33 -2.86 18.62
C ASP A 109 -21.16 -1.66 17.67
N ILE A 110 -19.99 -1.01 17.78
CA ILE A 110 -19.58 0.09 16.89
C ILE A 110 -18.49 -0.43 15.95
N THR A 111 -18.79 -0.55 14.69
CA THR A 111 -17.90 -1.12 13.67
C THR A 111 -18.21 -0.57 12.28
N ASP A 112 -17.27 -0.74 11.34
CA ASP A 112 -17.44 -0.44 9.91
C ASP A 112 -17.83 -1.68 9.08
N ILE A 113 -17.85 -2.88 9.71
CA ILE A 113 -18.20 -4.14 9.02
C ILE A 113 -19.59 -4.59 9.51
N PRO A 114 -20.57 -4.75 8.61
CA PRO A 114 -21.95 -5.06 8.95
C PRO A 114 -22.10 -6.48 9.53
N ARG A 115 -23.30 -6.77 9.98
CA ARG A 115 -23.69 -8.12 10.41
C ARG A 115 -23.51 -9.12 9.27
N TRP A 116 -23.35 -10.39 9.64
CA TRP A 116 -23.37 -11.47 8.68
C TRP A 116 -24.72 -11.51 7.93
N GLY A 117 -24.66 -11.68 6.62
CA GLY A 117 -25.86 -11.73 5.79
C GLY A 117 -26.12 -10.46 4.96
N GLU A 118 -25.46 -9.36 5.29
CA GLU A 118 -25.55 -8.14 4.49
C GLU A 118 -24.71 -8.25 3.20
N VAL A 119 -25.31 -7.82 2.09
CA VAL A 119 -24.65 -7.78 0.78
C VAL A 119 -23.76 -6.54 0.72
N THR A 120 -22.45 -6.75 0.60
CA THR A 120 -21.49 -5.65 0.51
C THR A 120 -21.67 -4.87 -0.79
N GLN A 121 -21.81 -3.57 -0.68
CA GLN A 121 -21.89 -2.63 -1.82
C GLN A 121 -20.53 -1.95 -2.02
N LEU A 122 -20.23 -1.58 -3.28
CA LEU A 122 -19.03 -0.82 -3.59
C LEU A 122 -19.27 0.66 -3.29
N ASP A 123 -18.72 1.13 -2.19
CA ASP A 123 -18.83 2.49 -1.69
C ASP A 123 -17.45 3.10 -1.33
N ASP A 124 -17.44 4.28 -0.76
CA ASP A 124 -16.21 5.03 -0.49
C ASP A 124 -15.36 4.46 0.65
N ARG A 125 -15.85 3.51 1.46
CA ARG A 125 -15.04 2.83 2.49
C ARG A 125 -13.89 2.00 1.89
N PHE A 126 -14.02 1.59 0.61
CA PHE A 126 -12.99 0.86 -0.12
C PHE A 126 -12.05 1.77 -0.93
N LEU A 127 -12.31 3.08 -0.92
CA LEU A 127 -11.46 4.07 -1.58
C LEU A 127 -10.35 4.51 -0.63
N GLU A 128 -9.18 3.94 -0.77
CA GLU A 128 -8.06 4.12 0.14
C GLU A 128 -6.96 5.02 -0.42
N ASN A 129 -6.25 5.69 0.48
CA ASN A 129 -5.08 6.49 0.14
C ASN A 129 -3.87 5.58 -0.06
N ALA A 130 -3.41 5.45 -1.29
CA ALA A 130 -2.23 4.67 -1.69
C ALA A 130 -0.98 5.55 -1.88
N SER A 131 -0.89 6.67 -1.18
CA SER A 131 0.33 7.47 -1.12
C SER A 131 1.42 6.71 -0.38
N PHE A 132 2.67 6.86 -0.81
CA PHE A 132 3.78 6.16 -0.17
C PHE A 132 5.13 6.87 -0.34
N LEU A 133 6.06 6.52 0.53
CA LEU A 133 7.48 6.76 0.41
C LEU A 133 8.21 5.41 0.49
N ARG A 134 9.04 5.10 -0.51
CA ARG A 134 9.78 3.82 -0.59
C ARG A 134 11.28 4.04 -0.72
N LEU A 135 12.07 3.32 0.07
CA LEU A 135 13.50 3.18 -0.16
C LEU A 135 13.72 2.12 -1.25
N LYS A 136 13.91 2.62 -2.49
CA LYS A 136 14.07 1.78 -3.69
C LYS A 136 15.40 1.05 -3.71
N ASN A 137 16.49 1.77 -3.42
CA ASN A 137 17.84 1.22 -3.41
C ASN A 137 18.62 1.77 -2.22
N LEU A 138 19.32 0.88 -1.54
CA LEU A 138 20.34 1.20 -0.56
C LEU A 138 21.60 0.43 -0.96
N SER A 139 22.72 1.11 -1.11
CA SER A 139 24.00 0.49 -1.46
C SER A 139 25.07 0.96 -0.49
N LEU A 140 25.80 0.01 0.05
CA LEU A 140 27.00 0.23 0.88
C LEU A 140 28.17 -0.46 0.21
N SER A 141 29.26 0.24 -0.04
CA SER A 141 30.47 -0.37 -0.58
C SER A 141 31.72 0.17 0.11
N TYR A 142 32.73 -0.67 0.15
CA TYR A 142 34.03 -0.33 0.66
C TYR A 142 35.14 -0.71 -0.33
N SER A 143 35.89 0.28 -0.77
CA SER A 143 37.08 0.07 -1.61
C SER A 143 38.32 0.02 -0.73
N LEU A 144 39.13 -1.03 -0.86
CA LEU A 144 40.36 -1.19 -0.10
C LEU A 144 41.34 -0.08 -0.48
N PRO A 145 42.05 0.49 0.52
CA PRO A 145 43.04 1.54 0.25
C PRO A 145 44.25 0.99 -0.52
N GLN A 146 44.82 1.80 -1.41
CA GLN A 146 45.94 1.45 -2.26
C GLN A 146 47.20 0.99 -1.47
N SER A 147 47.35 1.46 -0.24
CA SER A 147 48.44 1.02 0.64
C SER A 147 48.41 -0.46 1.00
N LEU A 148 47.21 -1.05 1.03
CA LEU A 148 47.03 -2.49 1.23
C LEU A 148 47.20 -3.26 -0.07
N LEU A 149 46.66 -2.75 -1.18
CA LEU A 149 46.69 -3.39 -2.49
C LEU A 149 48.12 -3.52 -3.04
N ARG A 150 48.96 -2.50 -2.86
CA ARG A 150 50.37 -2.54 -3.26
C ARG A 150 51.18 -3.66 -2.60
N LYS A 151 50.77 -4.16 -1.44
CA LYS A 151 51.42 -5.29 -0.77
C LYS A 151 51.13 -6.62 -1.45
N THR A 152 50.05 -6.72 -2.22
CA THR A 152 49.70 -7.97 -2.90
C THR A 152 50.36 -8.12 -4.26
N ASN A 153 50.83 -7.03 -4.88
CA ASN A 153 51.41 -6.94 -6.23
C ASN A 153 50.51 -7.61 -7.35
N PHE A 154 49.26 -7.83 -7.04
CA PHE A 154 48.36 -8.58 -7.93
C PHE A 154 47.06 -7.82 -8.21
N PHE A 155 46.45 -7.20 -7.17
CA PHE A 155 45.21 -6.47 -7.35
C PHE A 155 45.44 -4.97 -7.50
N SER A 156 44.84 -4.38 -8.54
CA SER A 156 44.80 -2.93 -8.74
C SER A 156 43.63 -2.29 -8.00
N MET A 157 42.50 -3.02 -7.85
CA MET A 157 41.36 -2.60 -7.08
C MET A 157 40.65 -3.80 -6.44
N VAL A 158 40.19 -3.63 -5.20
CA VAL A 158 39.27 -4.55 -4.50
C VAL A 158 38.19 -3.73 -3.88
N ARG A 159 36.94 -4.03 -4.24
CA ARG A 159 35.73 -3.39 -3.71
C ARG A 159 34.74 -4.44 -3.24
N ILE A 160 34.29 -4.32 -2.01
CA ILE A 160 33.23 -5.15 -1.44
C ILE A 160 31.97 -4.28 -1.40
N TYR A 161 30.83 -4.83 -1.81
CA TYR A 161 29.58 -4.08 -1.77
C TYR A 161 28.41 -4.94 -1.34
N GLY A 162 27.43 -4.27 -0.71
CA GLY A 162 26.10 -4.80 -0.42
C GLY A 162 25.03 -3.86 -0.96
N GLN A 163 23.96 -4.43 -1.48
CA GLN A 163 22.81 -3.68 -1.98
C GLN A 163 21.53 -4.27 -1.41
N ALA A 164 20.56 -3.40 -1.13
CA ALA A 164 19.20 -3.78 -0.77
C ALA A 164 18.22 -3.02 -1.67
N GLN A 165 17.22 -3.72 -2.21
CA GLN A 165 16.15 -3.12 -3.00
C GLN A 165 14.80 -3.25 -2.29
N ASN A 166 13.96 -2.24 -2.42
CA ASN A 166 12.63 -2.18 -1.83
C ASN A 166 12.62 -2.47 -0.32
N LEU A 167 13.62 -1.95 0.41
CA LEU A 167 13.89 -2.34 1.79
C LEU A 167 12.72 -2.04 2.72
N PHE A 168 12.11 -0.86 2.58
CA PHE A 168 10.88 -0.51 3.29
C PHE A 168 10.01 0.46 2.50
N THR A 169 8.73 0.45 2.83
CA THR A 169 7.71 1.37 2.31
C THR A 169 6.92 1.93 3.48
N VAL A 170 6.78 3.25 3.50
CA VAL A 170 5.91 3.96 4.45
C VAL A 170 4.64 4.34 3.73
N THR A 171 3.50 3.85 4.19
CA THR A 171 2.18 4.09 3.59
C THR A 171 1.08 3.86 4.62
N GLY A 172 -0.07 4.46 4.40
CA GLY A 172 -1.31 4.18 5.14
C GLY A 172 -2.26 3.24 4.38
N PHE A 173 -1.83 2.69 3.24
CA PHE A 173 -2.63 1.78 2.44
C PHE A 173 -2.72 0.40 3.10
N ASN A 174 -3.92 -0.20 3.13
CA ASN A 174 -4.16 -1.50 3.77
C ASN A 174 -3.91 -2.71 2.85
N GLY A 175 -3.56 -2.50 1.58
CA GLY A 175 -3.14 -3.58 0.67
C GLY A 175 -1.67 -3.95 0.85
N LEU A 176 -1.23 -5.00 0.14
CA LEU A 176 0.15 -5.51 0.23
C LEU A 176 1.19 -4.54 -0.33
N ASP A 177 0.84 -3.78 -1.37
CA ASP A 177 1.74 -2.80 -1.99
C ASP A 177 0.95 -1.60 -2.53
N PRO A 178 1.27 -0.35 -2.12
CA PRO A 178 0.61 0.85 -2.61
C PRO A 178 1.03 1.26 -4.03
N GLU A 179 2.11 0.69 -4.59
CA GLU A 179 2.61 0.99 -5.92
C GLU A 179 1.86 0.17 -6.98
N VAL A 180 0.60 0.54 -7.20
CA VAL A 180 -0.30 -0.15 -8.13
C VAL A 180 -0.29 0.46 -9.51
N SER A 181 -0.49 -0.36 -10.55
CA SER A 181 -0.56 0.06 -11.95
C SER A 181 -1.98 0.40 -12.41
N SER A 182 -2.98 0.23 -11.55
CA SER A 182 -4.40 0.44 -11.86
C SER A 182 -5.08 1.22 -10.74
N ASN A 183 -6.19 1.88 -11.07
CA ASN A 183 -7.07 2.53 -10.11
C ASN A 183 -7.86 1.55 -9.21
N ILE A 184 -7.78 0.26 -9.53
CA ILE A 184 -8.32 -0.83 -8.71
C ILE A 184 -7.14 -1.67 -8.26
N TYR A 185 -6.98 -1.82 -6.95
CA TYR A 185 -6.04 -2.74 -6.35
C TYR A 185 -6.67 -4.13 -6.28
N GLN A 186 -6.06 -5.10 -6.91
CA GLN A 186 -6.54 -6.48 -6.92
C GLN A 186 -5.38 -7.46 -7.05
N ALA A 187 -5.25 -8.35 -6.06
CA ALA A 187 -4.37 -9.51 -6.06
C ALA A 187 -2.94 -9.26 -6.59
N GLN A 188 -2.37 -8.10 -6.29
CA GLN A 188 -1.02 -7.75 -6.73
C GLN A 188 0.03 -8.31 -5.79
N TYR A 189 1.03 -8.98 -6.37
CA TYR A 189 2.22 -9.31 -5.60
C TYR A 189 3.00 -8.06 -5.23
N PRO A 190 3.41 -7.92 -3.95
CA PRO A 190 4.22 -6.80 -3.52
C PRO A 190 5.61 -6.84 -4.17
N ALA A 191 6.22 -5.67 -4.34
CA ALA A 191 7.60 -5.58 -4.80
C ALA A 191 8.52 -6.36 -3.87
N SER A 192 9.28 -7.31 -4.42
CA SER A 192 10.19 -8.16 -3.63
C SER A 192 11.32 -7.34 -3.01
N ARG A 193 11.66 -7.68 -1.77
CA ARG A 193 12.91 -7.21 -1.15
C ARG A 193 14.05 -8.07 -1.66
N GLN A 194 15.11 -7.43 -2.15
CA GLN A 194 16.26 -8.13 -2.68
C GLN A 194 17.51 -7.66 -1.96
N PHE A 195 18.40 -8.62 -1.64
CA PHE A 195 19.69 -8.35 -1.04
C PHE A 195 20.76 -8.97 -1.92
N THR A 196 21.79 -8.18 -2.24
CA THR A 196 22.91 -8.61 -3.06
C THR A 196 24.20 -8.28 -2.32
N LEU A 197 25.10 -9.24 -2.25
CA LEU A 197 26.49 -9.04 -1.80
C LEU A 197 27.41 -9.38 -2.95
N GLY A 198 28.46 -8.61 -3.13
CA GLY A 198 29.42 -8.84 -4.18
C GLY A 198 30.82 -8.31 -3.86
N VAL A 199 31.75 -8.83 -4.61
CA VAL A 199 33.17 -8.40 -4.58
C VAL A 199 33.56 -8.11 -6.03
N GLU A 200 34.14 -6.94 -6.25
CA GLU A 200 34.72 -6.51 -7.51
C GLU A 200 36.24 -6.53 -7.38
N LEU A 201 36.92 -7.25 -8.28
CA LEU A 201 38.35 -7.40 -8.30
C LEU A 201 38.86 -6.91 -9.67
N GLN A 202 39.90 -6.10 -9.63
CA GLN A 202 40.66 -5.67 -10.80
C GLN A 202 42.11 -6.05 -10.63
N PHE A 203 42.67 -6.66 -11.65
CA PHE A 203 44.08 -7.12 -11.70
C PHE A 203 44.96 -6.13 -12.42
#